data_a1b2f9d89be0d6621a4c201059f485de
#
_entry.id   a1b2f9d89be0d6621a4c201059f485de
#
_cell.length_a   1.000
_cell.length_b   1.000
_cell.length_c   1.000
_cell.angle_alpha   90.00
_cell.angle_beta   90.00
_cell.angle_gamma   90.00
#
_symmetry.space_group_name_H-M   'P 1'
#
loop_
_entity.id
_entity.type
_entity.pdbx_description
1 polymer ?
#
loop_
_entity_poly.entity_id
_entity_poly.type
_entity_poly.pdbx_seq_one_letter_code
_entity_poly.pdbx_strand_id
1 'polypeptide(L)'
;KNRSHKLSQDIDNLMLMCMDHHKLIDSYPEIYTEDILLKMKKRHEQSVQELCAAINAESTEIIMLTSPVKGKIDANIDFRQTIEAIRFQRKPASNHGILINVEASADYKSRTYWDEVQKQLERKFDYMVRSILSMQPDMHFSVFPIAPIPLIAKLGFLMGDKIQANIYQKSRSPDTWCWQSTDKTNEFLISKEIIRPGNRVALALCLTANIAPERIIDVFDADVIYKIHPTRYGVDCILSIADLSCFWHQYQVILDEIRNTYLDVKDIGVFPAIPISAAFEIGRRYMPGIYPSLRIYDDDNGFFEALTLGG
;
A
#
# COMPACT_ATOMS: atom_id res chain seq x y z
N LYS A 1 38.57 -17.65 -33.97
CA LYS A 1 37.96 -19.00 -33.89
C LYS A 1 37.61 -19.43 -32.45
N ASN A 2 38.46 -19.20 -31.43
CA ASN A 2 38.16 -19.64 -30.04
C ASN A 2 36.99 -18.87 -29.37
N ARG A 3 36.74 -17.61 -29.70
CA ARG A 3 35.65 -16.83 -29.14
C ARG A 3 34.30 -17.29 -29.68
N SER A 4 34.20 -17.57 -30.97
CA SER A 4 32.99 -18.09 -31.62
C SER A 4 32.56 -19.44 -31.06
N HIS A 5 33.51 -20.33 -30.77
CA HIS A 5 33.19 -21.64 -30.21
C HIS A 5 32.70 -21.60 -28.75
N LYS A 6 33.20 -20.66 -27.94
CA LYS A 6 32.68 -20.43 -26.57
C LYS A 6 31.26 -19.84 -26.60
N LEU A 7 31.01 -18.85 -27.47
CA LEU A 7 29.73 -18.19 -27.57
C LEU A 7 28.62 -19.10 -28.14
N SER A 8 28.98 -20.07 -28.99
CA SER A 8 27.99 -21.04 -29.54
C SER A 8 27.50 -22.09 -28.53
N GLN A 9 28.15 -22.20 -27.37
CA GLN A 9 27.76 -23.09 -26.28
C GLN A 9 27.17 -22.34 -25.07
N ASP A 10 27.17 -21.03 -25.12
CA ASP A 10 26.65 -20.20 -24.07
C ASP A 10 25.17 -19.93 -24.30
N ILE A 11 24.30 -20.41 -23.41
CA ILE A 11 22.84 -20.22 -23.48
C ILE A 11 22.45 -18.76 -23.51
N ASP A 12 23.23 -17.90 -22.83
CA ASP A 12 22.97 -16.47 -22.80
C ASP A 12 23.22 -15.80 -24.15
N ASN A 13 23.99 -16.43 -25.01
CA ASN A 13 24.26 -15.99 -26.37
C ASN A 13 23.39 -16.68 -27.44
N LEU A 14 22.55 -17.63 -27.06
CA LEU A 14 21.68 -18.35 -28.01
C LEU A 14 20.28 -17.76 -28.00
N MET A 15 19.69 -17.59 -29.17
CA MET A 15 18.32 -17.16 -29.36
C MET A 15 17.60 -18.08 -30.36
N LEU A 16 16.45 -18.62 -29.97
CA LEU A 16 15.63 -19.41 -30.87
C LEU A 16 14.88 -18.51 -31.84
N MET A 17 15.00 -18.77 -33.14
CA MET A 17 14.34 -17.99 -34.19
C MET A 17 13.71 -18.90 -35.25
N CYS A 18 12.68 -18.38 -35.92
CA CYS A 18 12.22 -18.99 -37.16
C CYS A 18 13.18 -18.66 -38.30
N MET A 19 13.12 -19.48 -39.37
CA MET A 19 14.01 -19.36 -40.53
C MET A 19 13.95 -17.99 -41.22
N ASP A 20 12.77 -17.34 -41.23
CA ASP A 20 12.62 -16.05 -41.91
C ASP A 20 13.30 -14.92 -41.12
N HIS A 21 13.19 -14.92 -39.78
CA HIS A 21 13.91 -13.96 -38.96
C HIS A 21 15.41 -14.19 -38.97
N HIS A 22 15.86 -15.46 -39.01
CA HIS A 22 17.28 -15.77 -39.17
C HIS A 22 17.85 -15.18 -40.45
N LYS A 23 17.19 -15.42 -41.61
CA LYS A 23 17.60 -14.86 -42.89
C LYS A 23 17.58 -13.33 -42.90
N LEU A 24 16.57 -12.71 -42.27
CA LEU A 24 16.45 -11.27 -42.20
C LEU A 24 17.63 -10.67 -41.41
N ILE A 25 17.99 -11.24 -40.27
CA ILE A 25 19.11 -10.78 -39.42
C ILE A 25 20.44 -10.92 -40.17
N ASP A 26 20.67 -12.05 -40.83
CA ASP A 26 21.88 -12.28 -41.62
C ASP A 26 21.99 -11.34 -42.82
N SER A 27 20.87 -10.89 -43.38
CA SER A 27 20.84 -9.98 -44.53
C SER A 27 21.10 -8.51 -44.17
N TYR A 28 20.89 -8.13 -42.90
CA TYR A 28 21.00 -6.74 -42.45
C TYR A 28 21.78 -6.60 -41.14
N PRO A 29 23.08 -7.04 -41.09
CA PRO A 29 23.87 -7.07 -39.85
C PRO A 29 24.14 -5.67 -39.28
N GLU A 30 24.06 -4.62 -40.10
CA GLU A 30 24.19 -3.24 -39.67
C GLU A 30 22.96 -2.74 -38.87
N ILE A 31 21.78 -3.34 -39.10
CA ILE A 31 20.54 -3.03 -38.39
C ILE A 31 20.43 -3.92 -37.14
N TYR A 32 20.75 -5.20 -37.27
CA TYR A 32 20.65 -6.20 -36.21
C TYR A 32 21.99 -6.42 -35.51
N THR A 33 22.45 -5.36 -34.83
CA THR A 33 23.71 -5.44 -34.07
C THR A 33 23.59 -6.38 -32.87
N GLU A 34 24.73 -6.86 -32.32
CA GLU A 34 24.77 -7.72 -31.11
C GLU A 34 23.94 -7.11 -29.96
N ASP A 35 24.06 -5.80 -29.71
CA ASP A 35 23.30 -5.11 -28.64
C ASP A 35 21.78 -5.13 -28.88
N ILE A 36 21.34 -4.96 -30.12
CA ILE A 36 19.91 -5.04 -30.49
C ILE A 36 19.39 -6.47 -30.30
N LEU A 37 20.14 -7.47 -30.73
CA LEU A 37 19.74 -8.86 -30.62
C LEU A 37 19.66 -9.31 -29.14
N LEU A 38 20.61 -8.89 -28.31
CA LEU A 38 20.59 -9.18 -26.88
C LEU A 38 19.39 -8.52 -26.18
N LYS A 39 19.04 -7.27 -26.57
CA LYS A 39 17.83 -6.59 -26.07
C LYS A 39 16.55 -7.32 -26.51
N MET A 40 16.48 -7.76 -27.76
CA MET A 40 15.35 -8.54 -28.28
C MET A 40 15.20 -9.86 -27.55
N LYS A 41 16.28 -10.61 -27.32
CA LYS A 41 16.31 -11.85 -26.55
C LYS A 41 15.78 -11.62 -25.16
N LYS A 42 16.39 -10.68 -24.42
CA LYS A 42 15.99 -10.37 -23.05
C LYS A 42 14.51 -10.00 -22.93
N ARG A 43 14.00 -9.19 -23.86
CA ARG A 43 12.58 -8.81 -23.92
C ARG A 43 11.67 -10.02 -24.16
N HIS A 44 12.06 -10.91 -25.08
CA HIS A 44 11.29 -12.12 -25.38
C HIS A 44 11.28 -13.08 -24.19
N GLU A 45 12.43 -13.39 -23.61
CA GLU A 45 12.55 -14.27 -22.44
C GLU A 45 11.75 -13.72 -21.26
N GLN A 46 11.82 -12.41 -21.02
CA GLN A 46 11.01 -11.77 -20.01
C GLN A 46 9.51 -11.95 -20.29
N SER A 47 9.06 -11.75 -21.54
CA SER A 47 7.65 -11.94 -21.91
C SER A 47 7.18 -13.38 -21.71
N VAL A 48 8.04 -14.37 -22.02
CA VAL A 48 7.74 -15.79 -21.79
C VAL A 48 7.66 -16.11 -20.31
N GLN A 49 8.60 -15.62 -19.49
CA GLN A 49 8.57 -15.78 -18.05
C GLN A 49 7.30 -15.18 -17.44
N GLU A 50 6.91 -13.99 -17.90
CA GLU A 50 5.68 -13.29 -17.49
C GLU A 50 4.42 -14.12 -17.84
N LEU A 51 4.35 -14.68 -19.05
CA LEU A 51 3.25 -15.55 -19.47
C LEU A 51 3.19 -16.84 -18.65
N CYS A 52 4.31 -17.49 -18.41
CA CYS A 52 4.38 -18.70 -17.58
C CYS A 52 3.98 -18.43 -16.13
N ALA A 53 4.42 -17.30 -15.57
CA ALA A 53 4.02 -16.87 -14.22
C ALA A 53 2.51 -16.62 -14.15
N ALA A 54 1.94 -15.95 -15.16
CA ALA A 54 0.51 -15.64 -15.21
C ALA A 54 -0.37 -16.91 -15.32
N ILE A 55 0.07 -17.96 -16.04
CA ILE A 55 -0.66 -19.22 -16.16
C ILE A 55 -0.81 -19.93 -14.81
N ASN A 56 0.24 -19.92 -13.99
CA ASN A 56 0.31 -20.59 -12.69
C ASN A 56 -0.05 -19.69 -11.51
N ALA A 57 -0.36 -18.40 -11.76
CA ALA A 57 -0.66 -17.46 -10.71
C ALA A 57 -1.95 -17.83 -9.96
N GLU A 58 -1.90 -17.75 -8.63
CA GLU A 58 -3.08 -17.88 -7.79
C GLU A 58 -4.07 -16.74 -8.02
N SER A 59 -5.35 -17.04 -7.85
CA SER A 59 -6.40 -16.02 -8.03
C SER A 59 -6.42 -15.02 -6.89
N THR A 60 -6.82 -13.78 -7.20
CA THR A 60 -7.07 -12.72 -6.23
C THR A 60 -8.31 -11.93 -6.62
N GLU A 61 -9.15 -11.59 -5.66
CA GLU A 61 -10.23 -10.64 -5.90
C GLU A 61 -9.71 -9.21 -5.71
N ILE A 62 -10.01 -8.34 -6.66
CA ILE A 62 -9.55 -6.94 -6.65
C ILE A 62 -10.56 -6.10 -5.89
N ILE A 63 -10.11 -5.41 -4.82
CA ILE A 63 -10.91 -4.43 -4.09
C ILE A 63 -10.44 -3.03 -4.45
N MET A 64 -11.34 -2.21 -4.96
CA MET A 64 -11.14 -0.79 -5.23
C MET A 64 -11.96 0.01 -4.21
N LEU A 65 -11.29 0.68 -3.25
CA LEU A 65 -11.95 1.61 -2.33
C LEU A 65 -11.84 3.01 -2.88
N THR A 66 -12.97 3.68 -3.07
CA THR A 66 -13.03 5.09 -3.47
C THR A 66 -13.85 5.92 -2.51
N SER A 67 -13.35 7.12 -2.20
CA SER A 67 -14.08 8.14 -1.44
C SER A 67 -13.51 9.51 -1.80
N PRO A 68 -14.33 10.57 -1.91
CA PRO A 68 -13.83 11.92 -2.16
C PRO A 68 -12.79 12.33 -1.12
N VAL A 69 -11.60 12.71 -1.57
CA VAL A 69 -10.54 13.18 -0.68
C VAL A 69 -10.86 14.62 -0.25
N LYS A 70 -10.90 14.85 1.06
CA LYS A 70 -11.33 16.12 1.68
C LYS A 70 -12.72 16.57 1.22
N GLY A 71 -13.58 15.62 0.85
CA GLY A 71 -14.93 15.88 0.35
C GLY A 71 -15.02 16.65 -0.97
N LYS A 72 -13.91 16.79 -1.72
CA LYS A 72 -13.82 17.68 -2.91
C LYS A 72 -13.22 17.04 -4.15
N ILE A 73 -12.36 16.05 -3.98
CA ILE A 73 -11.62 15.43 -5.09
C ILE A 73 -12.19 14.06 -5.35
N ASP A 74 -12.83 13.91 -6.52
CA ASP A 74 -13.36 12.62 -6.95
C ASP A 74 -12.23 11.60 -7.10
N ALA A 75 -12.47 10.42 -6.58
CA ALA A 75 -11.55 9.29 -6.64
C ALA A 75 -12.00 8.33 -7.75
N ASN A 76 -11.13 8.07 -8.70
CA ASN A 76 -11.36 7.07 -9.75
C ASN A 76 -10.18 6.11 -9.85
N ILE A 77 -10.47 4.82 -9.99
CA ILE A 77 -9.48 3.76 -10.14
C ILE A 77 -9.76 3.03 -11.45
N ASP A 78 -8.80 3.08 -12.38
CA ASP A 78 -8.88 2.31 -13.61
C ASP A 78 -8.58 0.82 -13.30
N PHE A 79 -9.58 -0.03 -13.51
CA PHE A 79 -9.46 -1.47 -13.30
C PHE A 79 -8.35 -2.11 -14.14
N ARG A 80 -8.07 -1.59 -15.34
CA ARG A 80 -6.97 -2.11 -16.19
C ARG A 80 -5.62 -1.89 -15.52
N GLN A 81 -5.39 -0.74 -14.89
CA GLN A 81 -4.16 -0.47 -14.14
C GLN A 81 -4.03 -1.40 -12.92
N THR A 82 -5.13 -1.81 -12.29
CA THR A 82 -5.08 -2.76 -11.17
C THR A 82 -4.67 -4.17 -11.65
N ILE A 83 -5.20 -4.61 -12.80
CA ILE A 83 -4.79 -5.89 -13.43
C ILE A 83 -3.29 -5.83 -13.77
N GLU A 84 -2.81 -4.73 -14.33
CA GLU A 84 -1.40 -4.56 -14.66
C GLU A 84 -0.50 -4.68 -13.42
N ALA A 85 -0.93 -4.14 -12.29
CA ALA A 85 -0.16 -4.19 -11.04
C ALA A 85 -0.04 -5.61 -10.46
N ILE A 86 -1.06 -6.46 -10.63
CA ILE A 86 -1.05 -7.83 -10.08
C ILE A 86 -0.48 -8.89 -11.03
N ARG A 87 -0.37 -8.61 -12.32
CA ARG A 87 -0.20 -9.59 -13.43
C ARG A 87 0.95 -10.57 -13.28
N PHE A 88 2.02 -10.21 -12.56
CA PHE A 88 3.18 -11.08 -12.36
C PHE A 88 3.11 -11.95 -11.12
N GLN A 89 2.16 -11.67 -10.25
CA GLN A 89 2.04 -12.35 -8.96
C GLN A 89 0.73 -13.12 -8.84
N ARG A 90 -0.34 -12.56 -9.43
CA ARG A 90 -1.69 -13.10 -9.31
C ARG A 90 -2.51 -12.86 -10.57
N LYS A 91 -3.63 -13.58 -10.69
CA LYS A 91 -4.65 -13.36 -11.73
C LYS A 91 -5.96 -12.88 -11.10
N PRO A 92 -6.72 -11.98 -11.75
CA PRO A 92 -8.00 -11.54 -11.22
C PRO A 92 -8.99 -12.71 -11.14
N ALA A 93 -9.71 -12.82 -10.02
CA ALA A 93 -10.73 -13.83 -9.82
C ALA A 93 -12.03 -13.47 -10.57
N SER A 94 -12.30 -12.18 -10.77
CA SER A 94 -13.45 -11.66 -11.52
C SER A 94 -13.03 -10.66 -12.59
N ASN A 95 -13.91 -10.38 -13.55
CA ASN A 95 -13.63 -9.47 -14.66
C ASN A 95 -13.85 -7.99 -14.34
N HIS A 96 -14.28 -7.65 -13.13
CA HIS A 96 -14.63 -6.27 -12.75
C HIS A 96 -14.19 -5.88 -11.34
N GLY A 97 -13.79 -6.85 -10.50
CA GLY A 97 -13.43 -6.59 -9.11
C GLY A 97 -14.60 -6.10 -8.26
N ILE A 98 -14.29 -5.70 -7.04
CA ILE A 98 -15.22 -5.15 -6.05
C ILE A 98 -14.97 -3.65 -5.93
N LEU A 99 -15.95 -2.82 -6.30
CA LEU A 99 -15.89 -1.38 -6.08
C LEU A 99 -16.63 -1.03 -4.78
N ILE A 100 -15.90 -0.56 -3.80
CA ILE A 100 -16.44 0.03 -2.57
C ILE A 100 -16.32 1.55 -2.67
N ASN A 101 -17.37 2.21 -3.14
CA ASN A 101 -17.46 3.67 -3.14
C ASN A 101 -18.21 4.13 -1.89
N VAL A 102 -17.66 5.06 -1.10
CA VAL A 102 -18.30 5.64 0.08
C VAL A 102 -18.22 7.16 0.03
N GLU A 103 -19.35 7.82 0.29
CA GLU A 103 -19.47 9.27 0.27
C GLU A 103 -20.58 9.73 1.20
N ALA A 104 -20.51 10.95 1.69
CA ALA A 104 -21.54 11.60 2.48
C ALA A 104 -21.66 13.07 2.08
N SER A 105 -22.87 13.60 2.22
CA SER A 105 -23.16 15.01 1.90
C SER A 105 -22.92 15.98 3.06
N ALA A 106 -22.66 15.46 4.26
CA ALA A 106 -22.35 16.26 5.44
C ALA A 106 -20.99 16.97 5.33
N ASP A 107 -20.76 17.98 6.15
CA ASP A 107 -19.47 18.66 6.22
C ASP A 107 -18.36 17.67 6.57
N TYR A 108 -17.26 17.72 5.81
CA TYR A 108 -16.14 16.77 5.90
C TYR A 108 -15.52 16.69 7.31
N LYS A 109 -15.49 17.80 8.06
CA LYS A 109 -14.94 17.83 9.43
C LYS A 109 -15.95 17.38 10.48
N SER A 110 -17.22 17.19 10.10
CA SER A 110 -18.27 16.81 11.05
C SER A 110 -18.20 15.34 11.43
N ARG A 111 -18.55 15.04 12.68
CA ARG A 111 -18.70 13.66 13.13
C ARG A 111 -19.77 12.91 12.31
N THR A 112 -20.82 13.60 11.89
CA THR A 112 -21.88 13.01 11.06
C THR A 112 -21.35 12.45 9.74
N TYR A 113 -20.43 13.17 9.07
CA TYR A 113 -19.77 12.69 7.85
C TYR A 113 -19.05 11.36 8.12
N TRP A 114 -18.21 11.33 9.15
CA TRP A 114 -17.37 10.17 9.46
C TRP A 114 -18.19 8.97 9.95
N ASP A 115 -19.24 9.20 10.74
CA ASP A 115 -20.16 8.14 11.16
C ASP A 115 -20.91 7.53 9.96
N GLU A 116 -21.27 8.34 8.98
CA GLU A 116 -21.97 7.87 7.78
C GLU A 116 -21.05 7.07 6.86
N VAL A 117 -19.86 7.60 6.49
CA VAL A 117 -18.94 6.91 5.58
C VAL A 117 -18.38 5.63 6.20
N GLN A 118 -18.15 5.58 7.52
CA GLN A 118 -17.74 4.36 8.22
C GLN A 118 -18.83 3.27 8.13
N LYS A 119 -20.09 3.61 8.42
CA LYS A 119 -21.21 2.67 8.33
C LYS A 119 -21.42 2.17 6.90
N GLN A 120 -21.24 3.03 5.90
CA GLN A 120 -21.29 2.60 4.48
C GLN A 120 -20.16 1.62 4.17
N LEU A 121 -18.92 1.91 4.60
CA LEU A 121 -17.77 1.05 4.39
C LEU A 121 -18.00 -0.33 5.04
N GLU A 122 -18.41 -0.36 6.31
CA GLU A 122 -18.67 -1.60 7.04
C GLU A 122 -19.75 -2.45 6.36
N ARG A 123 -20.89 -1.87 5.99
CA ARG A 123 -21.97 -2.58 5.30
C ARG A 123 -21.54 -3.14 3.95
N LYS A 124 -20.81 -2.35 3.16
CA LYS A 124 -20.32 -2.81 1.84
C LYS A 124 -19.25 -3.87 1.98
N PHE A 125 -18.37 -3.75 2.96
CA PHE A 125 -17.37 -4.76 3.29
C PHE A 125 -18.04 -6.09 3.69
N ASP A 126 -18.99 -6.06 4.59
CA ASP A 126 -19.73 -7.24 5.03
C ASP A 126 -20.47 -7.91 3.87
N TYR A 127 -21.16 -7.12 3.04
CA TYR A 127 -21.90 -7.63 1.91
C TYR A 127 -21.02 -8.17 0.79
N MET A 128 -19.94 -7.46 0.42
CA MET A 128 -19.14 -7.80 -0.76
C MET A 128 -17.95 -8.71 -0.43
N VAL A 129 -17.23 -8.45 0.67
CA VAL A 129 -15.98 -9.16 0.98
C VAL A 129 -16.26 -10.37 1.86
N ARG A 130 -17.02 -10.22 2.97
CA ARG A 130 -17.29 -11.35 3.86
C ARG A 130 -18.19 -12.39 3.22
N SER A 131 -19.08 -12.02 2.28
CA SER A 131 -19.86 -12.98 1.51
C SER A 131 -18.96 -13.90 0.65
N ILE A 132 -17.91 -13.35 0.04
CA ILE A 132 -16.93 -14.16 -0.70
C ILE A 132 -16.18 -15.08 0.26
N LEU A 133 -15.69 -14.56 1.39
CA LEU A 133 -14.97 -15.35 2.39
C LEU A 133 -15.82 -16.48 2.99
N SER A 134 -17.14 -16.30 3.09
CA SER A 134 -18.04 -17.36 3.55
C SER A 134 -18.11 -18.56 2.60
N MET A 135 -17.89 -18.33 1.30
CA MET A 135 -17.86 -19.36 0.26
C MET A 135 -16.44 -19.86 -0.06
N GLN A 136 -15.47 -18.96 0.05
CA GLN A 136 -14.04 -19.19 -0.26
C GLN A 136 -13.18 -18.61 0.86
N PRO A 137 -12.97 -19.32 1.98
CA PRO A 137 -12.26 -18.78 3.16
C PRO A 137 -10.81 -18.36 2.88
N ASP A 138 -10.15 -19.00 1.92
CA ASP A 138 -8.76 -18.77 1.55
C ASP A 138 -8.60 -17.77 0.41
N MET A 139 -9.69 -17.05 0.01
CA MET A 139 -9.61 -16.05 -1.06
C MET A 139 -8.62 -14.95 -0.70
N HIS A 140 -7.69 -14.69 -1.62
CA HIS A 140 -6.76 -13.56 -1.52
C HIS A 140 -7.38 -12.30 -2.13
N PHE A 141 -7.07 -11.14 -1.55
CA PHE A 141 -7.52 -9.84 -2.03
C PHE A 141 -6.34 -8.94 -2.42
N SER A 142 -6.48 -8.25 -3.55
CA SER A 142 -5.57 -7.18 -3.97
C SER A 142 -6.30 -5.84 -3.80
N VAL A 143 -5.78 -4.97 -2.94
CA VAL A 143 -6.48 -3.77 -2.46
C VAL A 143 -5.89 -2.51 -3.07
N PHE A 144 -6.74 -1.69 -3.68
CA PHE A 144 -6.39 -0.45 -4.38
C PHE A 144 -7.26 0.70 -3.84
N PRO A 145 -6.80 1.48 -2.87
CA PRO A 145 -7.61 2.55 -2.31
C PRO A 145 -7.22 3.93 -2.84
N ILE A 146 -8.22 4.77 -3.15
CA ILE A 146 -8.10 6.23 -3.26
C ILE A 146 -9.19 6.82 -2.36
N ALA A 147 -8.84 7.12 -1.13
CA ALA A 147 -9.74 7.59 -0.10
C ALA A 147 -8.97 8.39 0.97
N PRO A 148 -9.65 9.11 1.86
CA PRO A 148 -9.04 9.69 3.05
C PRO A 148 -8.32 8.62 3.90
N ILE A 149 -7.18 9.00 4.50
CA ILE A 149 -6.33 8.11 5.29
C ILE A 149 -7.13 7.35 6.37
N PRO A 150 -8.02 7.99 7.14
CA PRO A 150 -8.79 7.27 8.17
C PRO A 150 -9.67 6.15 7.59
N LEU A 151 -10.27 6.34 6.42
CA LEU A 151 -11.10 5.29 5.77
C LEU A 151 -10.25 4.13 5.26
N ILE A 152 -9.04 4.40 4.76
CA ILE A 152 -8.11 3.35 4.35
C ILE A 152 -7.65 2.54 5.57
N ALA A 153 -7.34 3.21 6.68
CA ALA A 153 -7.03 2.54 7.95
C ALA A 153 -8.22 1.69 8.45
N LYS A 154 -9.46 2.20 8.33
CA LYS A 154 -10.66 1.45 8.68
C LYS A 154 -10.84 0.21 7.79
N LEU A 155 -10.58 0.30 6.49
CA LEU A 155 -10.59 -0.87 5.60
C LEU A 155 -9.53 -1.90 6.03
N GLY A 156 -8.31 -1.44 6.33
CA GLY A 156 -7.26 -2.30 6.88
C GLY A 156 -7.70 -3.02 8.16
N PHE A 157 -8.33 -2.29 9.08
CA PHE A 157 -8.89 -2.85 10.32
C PHE A 157 -9.99 -3.91 10.08
N LEU A 158 -10.90 -3.67 9.13
CA LEU A 158 -11.95 -4.63 8.78
C LEU A 158 -11.39 -5.92 8.17
N MET A 159 -10.29 -5.82 7.41
CA MET A 159 -9.60 -6.98 6.86
C MET A 159 -8.79 -7.72 7.93
N GLY A 160 -8.13 -7.01 8.83
CA GLY A 160 -7.28 -7.61 9.86
C GLY A 160 -6.14 -8.44 9.28
N ASP A 161 -5.48 -9.20 10.14
CA ASP A 161 -4.34 -10.05 9.80
C ASP A 161 -4.74 -11.43 9.21
N LYS A 162 -5.96 -11.88 9.46
CA LYS A 162 -6.46 -13.20 9.05
C LYS A 162 -6.85 -13.28 7.57
N ILE A 163 -7.28 -12.17 6.97
CA ILE A 163 -7.65 -12.15 5.55
C ILE A 163 -6.38 -11.98 4.72
N GLN A 164 -6.16 -12.90 3.77
CA GLN A 164 -5.03 -12.81 2.86
C GLN A 164 -5.22 -11.62 1.92
N ALA A 165 -4.36 -10.61 2.03
CA ALA A 165 -4.47 -9.42 1.22
C ALA A 165 -3.12 -8.73 0.98
N ASN A 166 -2.98 -8.15 -0.21
CA ASN A 166 -1.90 -7.24 -0.57
C ASN A 166 -2.47 -5.86 -0.84
N ILE A 167 -1.86 -4.84 -0.25
CA ILE A 167 -2.15 -3.44 -0.55
C ILE A 167 -1.25 -2.96 -1.68
N TYR A 168 -1.76 -2.10 -2.55
CA TYR A 168 -1.01 -1.46 -3.61
C TYR A 168 -0.91 0.04 -3.41
N GLN A 169 0.23 0.60 -3.78
CA GLN A 169 0.54 2.03 -3.65
C GLN A 169 0.40 2.72 -4.99
N LYS A 170 -0.47 3.74 -5.09
CA LYS A 170 -0.55 4.58 -6.28
C LYS A 170 0.68 5.50 -6.34
N SER A 171 1.49 5.33 -7.37
CA SER A 171 2.57 6.26 -7.71
C SER A 171 2.06 7.33 -8.68
N ARG A 172 2.65 8.53 -8.64
CA ARG A 172 2.31 9.63 -9.56
C ARG A 172 3.28 9.71 -10.74
N SER A 173 4.49 9.25 -10.55
CA SER A 173 5.53 9.26 -11.57
C SER A 173 6.43 8.02 -11.42
N PRO A 174 6.24 7.01 -12.28
CA PRO A 174 5.17 6.88 -13.31
C PRO A 174 3.77 6.73 -12.69
N ASP A 175 2.72 7.06 -13.45
CA ASP A 175 1.33 6.87 -13.04
C ASP A 175 0.95 5.38 -13.06
N THR A 176 1.16 4.69 -11.94
CA THR A 176 1.00 3.23 -11.85
C THR A 176 0.69 2.79 -10.41
N TRP A 177 0.15 1.57 -10.29
CA TRP A 177 0.00 0.85 -9.03
C TRP A 177 1.10 -0.19 -8.81
N CYS A 178 2.00 -0.38 -9.80
CA CYS A 178 3.09 -1.35 -9.66
C CYS A 178 4.09 -0.90 -8.59
N TRP A 179 4.44 -1.80 -7.68
CA TRP A 179 5.54 -1.60 -6.77
C TRP A 179 6.84 -1.41 -7.54
N GLN A 180 7.67 -0.49 -7.11
CA GLN A 180 8.93 -0.18 -7.77
C GLN A 180 10.05 -1.05 -7.20
N SER A 181 11.01 -1.40 -8.05
CA SER A 181 12.26 -2.01 -7.60
C SER A 181 13.20 -0.90 -7.11
N THR A 182 13.70 -1.03 -5.90
CA THR A 182 14.64 -0.07 -5.30
C THR A 182 15.90 -0.79 -4.87
N ASP A 183 17.08 -0.18 -5.12
CA ASP A 183 18.37 -0.74 -4.71
C ASP A 183 18.58 -0.68 -3.19
N LYS A 184 17.88 0.23 -2.51
CA LYS A 184 17.97 0.43 -1.05
C LYS A 184 16.58 0.60 -0.45
N THR A 185 16.31 -0.21 0.56
CA THR A 185 15.13 -0.06 1.41
C THR A 185 15.24 1.22 2.25
N ASN A 186 14.11 1.92 2.40
CA ASN A 186 14.04 3.09 3.28
C ASN A 186 14.00 2.64 4.75
N GLU A 187 14.75 3.33 5.60
CA GLU A 187 14.73 3.11 7.04
C GLU A 187 13.73 4.04 7.71
N PHE A 188 13.07 3.54 8.75
CA PHE A 188 12.12 4.31 9.55
C PHE A 188 12.62 4.39 10.98
N LEU A 189 12.78 5.59 11.47
CA LEU A 189 13.31 5.89 12.79
C LEU A 189 12.19 6.29 13.74
N ILE A 190 12.36 5.91 15.01
CA ILE A 190 11.45 6.27 16.08
C ILE A 190 12.11 7.38 16.92
N SER A 191 11.34 8.40 17.23
CA SER A 191 11.68 9.39 18.26
C SER A 191 10.54 9.57 19.23
N LYS A 192 10.87 10.00 20.46
CA LYS A 192 9.92 10.20 21.55
C LYS A 192 10.17 11.56 22.16
N GLU A 193 9.13 12.33 22.34
CA GLU A 193 9.15 13.64 22.98
C GLU A 193 8.20 13.62 24.18
N ILE A 194 8.71 13.96 25.37
CA ILE A 194 7.93 14.09 26.60
C ILE A 194 7.60 15.56 26.77
N ILE A 195 6.34 15.91 26.63
CA ILE A 195 5.85 17.29 26.78
C ILE A 195 5.68 17.62 28.26
N ARG A 196 5.07 16.67 29.00
CA ARG A 196 4.87 16.74 30.43
C ARG A 196 4.67 15.35 31.03
N PRO A 197 4.78 15.18 32.35
CA PRO A 197 4.42 13.91 33.00
C PRO A 197 2.94 13.59 32.78
N GLY A 198 2.64 12.38 32.30
CA GLY A 198 1.27 11.91 32.05
C GLY A 198 1.20 10.71 31.14
N ASN A 199 -0.01 10.27 30.85
CA ASN A 199 -0.29 9.03 30.10
C ASN A 199 -1.08 9.30 28.81
N ARG A 200 -1.25 10.57 28.39
CA ARG A 200 -1.95 10.89 27.15
C ARG A 200 -0.98 10.84 25.98
N VAL A 201 -1.03 9.74 25.25
CA VAL A 201 -0.04 9.40 24.22
C VAL A 201 -0.54 9.74 22.83
N ALA A 202 0.26 10.47 22.06
CA ALA A 202 0.06 10.69 20.63
C ALA A 202 1.10 9.95 19.81
N LEU A 203 0.71 9.51 18.61
CA LEU A 203 1.57 8.88 17.61
C LEU A 203 1.52 9.70 16.32
N ALA A 204 2.59 10.42 16.03
CA ALA A 204 2.78 11.17 14.80
C ALA A 204 3.47 10.30 13.74
N LEU A 205 2.79 10.01 12.65
CA LEU A 205 3.33 9.25 11.52
C LEU A 205 3.81 10.22 10.45
N CYS A 206 5.08 10.62 10.52
CA CYS A 206 5.66 11.72 9.73
C CYS A 206 6.38 11.20 8.48
N LEU A 207 5.71 10.47 7.60
CA LEU A 207 6.37 9.84 6.45
C LEU A 207 6.46 10.77 5.23
N THR A 208 5.36 11.45 4.90
CA THR A 208 5.29 12.35 3.73
C THR A 208 5.55 13.80 4.10
N ALA A 209 5.30 14.16 5.35
CA ALA A 209 5.55 15.51 5.89
C ALA A 209 5.86 15.42 7.38
N ASN A 210 6.61 16.39 7.89
CA ASN A 210 6.82 16.53 9.33
C ASN A 210 5.58 17.17 9.98
N ILE A 211 5.22 16.67 11.17
CA ILE A 211 4.13 17.20 12.00
C ILE A 211 4.75 17.87 13.21
N ALA A 212 4.51 19.18 13.35
CA ALA A 212 4.95 19.95 14.50
C ALA A 212 4.16 19.54 15.75
N PRO A 213 4.81 19.39 16.93
CA PRO A 213 4.15 18.97 18.17
C PRO A 213 2.98 19.86 18.57
N GLU A 214 3.11 21.17 18.35
CA GLU A 214 2.08 22.17 18.68
C GLU A 214 0.75 21.85 18.00
N ARG A 215 0.78 21.40 16.74
CA ARG A 215 -0.44 21.03 15.99
C ARG A 215 -1.17 19.82 16.59
N ILE A 216 -0.44 18.94 17.27
CA ILE A 216 -0.99 17.79 17.98
C ILE A 216 -1.58 18.24 19.31
N ILE A 217 -0.82 19.03 20.07
CA ILE A 217 -1.18 19.50 21.41
C ILE A 217 -2.46 20.33 21.35
N ASP A 218 -2.63 21.17 20.33
CA ASP A 218 -3.80 22.02 20.13
C ASP A 218 -5.13 21.25 20.07
N VAL A 219 -5.12 19.99 19.60
CA VAL A 219 -6.34 19.19 19.39
C VAL A 219 -6.43 17.93 20.25
N PHE A 220 -5.32 17.43 20.77
CA PHE A 220 -5.28 16.19 21.54
C PHE A 220 -4.72 16.36 22.96
N ASP A 221 -4.06 17.47 23.27
CA ASP A 221 -3.45 17.76 24.57
C ASP A 221 -2.51 16.62 25.06
N ALA A 222 -1.60 16.19 24.19
CA ALA A 222 -0.71 15.05 24.45
C ALA A 222 0.30 15.36 25.58
N ASP A 223 0.57 14.35 26.42
CA ASP A 223 1.67 14.35 27.39
C ASP A 223 2.96 13.83 26.77
N VAL A 224 2.83 12.84 25.87
CA VAL A 224 3.94 12.18 25.18
C VAL A 224 3.60 12.04 23.70
N ILE A 225 4.57 12.34 22.85
CA ILE A 225 4.45 12.19 21.39
C ILE A 225 5.53 11.24 20.90
N TYR A 226 5.11 10.12 20.34
CA TYR A 226 5.96 9.26 19.54
C TYR A 226 5.91 9.70 18.09
N LYS A 227 7.05 9.65 17.38
CA LYS A 227 7.12 9.94 15.94
C LYS A 227 7.77 8.78 15.21
N ILE A 228 7.20 8.40 14.07
CA ILE A 228 7.89 7.60 13.06
C ILE A 228 8.22 8.50 11.89
N HIS A 229 9.46 8.51 11.48
CA HIS A 229 9.89 9.29 10.31
C HIS A 229 10.90 8.50 9.48
N PRO A 230 10.87 8.62 8.13
CA PRO A 230 11.80 7.94 7.25
C PRO A 230 13.14 8.67 7.18
N THR A 231 14.20 7.98 6.79
CA THR A 231 15.45 8.63 6.40
C THR A 231 15.32 9.35 5.06
N ARG A 232 14.48 8.83 4.14
CA ARG A 232 14.10 9.46 2.88
C ARG A 232 12.64 9.93 2.96
N TYR A 233 12.46 11.21 3.20
CA TYR A 233 11.15 11.86 3.30
C TYR A 233 10.47 12.05 1.95
N GLY A 234 9.15 12.20 1.97
CA GLY A 234 8.34 12.61 0.82
C GLY A 234 7.30 11.59 0.40
N VAL A 235 6.61 11.87 -0.70
CA VAL A 235 5.55 11.00 -1.24
C VAL A 235 6.09 9.63 -1.67
N ASP A 236 7.37 9.56 -1.99
CA ASP A 236 8.08 8.36 -2.43
C ASP A 236 8.86 7.68 -1.28
N CYS A 237 8.47 7.91 -0.04
CA CYS A 237 9.11 7.29 1.13
C CYS A 237 8.85 5.76 1.21
N ILE A 238 7.78 5.28 0.59
CA ILE A 238 7.44 3.86 0.44
C ILE A 238 7.26 3.57 -1.06
N LEU A 239 8.24 2.94 -1.68
CA LEU A 239 8.23 2.56 -3.09
C LEU A 239 8.11 1.05 -3.30
N SER A 240 8.49 0.26 -2.29
CA SER A 240 8.53 -1.20 -2.35
C SER A 240 7.80 -1.84 -1.18
N ILE A 241 7.48 -3.13 -1.31
CA ILE A 241 6.93 -3.95 -0.21
C ILE A 241 7.93 -4.04 0.95
N ALA A 242 9.24 -3.99 0.66
CA ALA A 242 10.28 -3.99 1.68
C ALA A 242 10.24 -2.70 2.52
N ASP A 243 10.07 -1.51 1.89
CA ASP A 243 9.89 -0.26 2.62
C ASP A 243 8.65 -0.31 3.52
N LEU A 244 7.53 -0.83 2.98
CA LEU A 244 6.29 -0.99 3.74
C LEU A 244 6.49 -1.92 4.94
N SER A 245 7.26 -3.01 4.76
CA SER A 245 7.58 -3.95 5.84
C SER A 245 8.44 -3.30 6.93
N CYS A 246 9.43 -2.49 6.57
CA CYS A 246 10.22 -1.74 7.53
C CYS A 246 9.35 -0.75 8.34
N PHE A 247 8.44 -0.05 7.66
CA PHE A 247 7.52 0.87 8.33
C PHE A 247 6.62 0.17 9.36
N TRP A 248 5.88 -0.87 8.95
CA TRP A 248 4.93 -1.51 9.85
C TRP A 248 5.62 -2.21 11.02
N HIS A 249 6.86 -2.68 10.84
CA HIS A 249 7.66 -3.21 11.95
C HIS A 249 7.90 -2.14 13.03
N GLN A 250 8.33 -0.93 12.65
CA GLN A 250 8.53 0.18 13.59
C GLN A 250 7.21 0.62 14.24
N TYR A 251 6.12 0.59 13.49
CA TYR A 251 4.78 0.87 14.02
C TYR A 251 4.40 -0.12 15.13
N GLN A 252 4.63 -1.42 14.94
CA GLN A 252 4.37 -2.42 15.98
C GLN A 252 5.27 -2.23 17.20
N VAL A 253 6.56 -1.95 17.00
CA VAL A 253 7.49 -1.66 18.11
C VAL A 253 6.96 -0.53 18.99
N ILE A 254 6.45 0.55 18.40
CA ILE A 254 5.86 1.66 19.17
C ILE A 254 4.60 1.22 19.92
N LEU A 255 3.69 0.52 19.28
CA LEU A 255 2.46 0.07 19.94
C LEU A 255 2.76 -0.85 21.13
N ASP A 256 3.75 -1.73 21.01
CA ASP A 256 4.22 -2.57 22.09
C ASP A 256 4.88 -1.76 23.20
N GLU A 257 5.70 -0.77 22.88
CA GLU A 257 6.30 0.13 23.86
C GLU A 257 5.23 0.93 24.62
N ILE A 258 4.26 1.52 23.91
CA ILE A 258 3.16 2.28 24.53
C ILE A 258 2.38 1.37 25.49
N ARG A 259 1.96 0.20 25.04
CA ARG A 259 1.22 -0.75 25.87
C ARG A 259 1.97 -1.15 27.13
N ASN A 260 3.27 -1.38 27.03
CA ASN A 260 4.08 -1.84 28.16
C ASN A 260 4.47 -0.71 29.10
N THR A 261 4.58 0.53 28.62
CA THR A 261 5.01 1.70 29.40
C THR A 261 3.84 2.41 30.06
N TYR A 262 2.69 2.50 29.38
CA TYR A 262 1.53 3.29 29.81
C TYR A 262 0.31 2.38 30.01
N LEU A 263 0.28 1.68 31.15
CA LEU A 263 -0.71 0.63 31.44
C LEU A 263 -2.17 1.12 31.47
N ASP A 264 -2.40 2.39 31.79
CA ASP A 264 -3.74 2.98 31.90
C ASP A 264 -4.19 3.74 30.64
N VAL A 265 -3.40 3.72 29.55
CA VAL A 265 -3.77 4.37 28.28
C VAL A 265 -4.96 3.64 27.66
N LYS A 266 -6.07 4.35 27.49
CA LYS A 266 -7.28 3.81 26.86
C LYS A 266 -7.29 4.03 25.35
N ASP A 267 -6.76 5.16 24.92
CA ASP A 267 -6.69 5.54 23.50
C ASP A 267 -5.37 6.25 23.17
N ILE A 268 -4.95 6.11 21.91
CA ILE A 268 -3.78 6.76 21.33
C ILE A 268 -4.27 7.68 20.21
N GLY A 269 -3.90 8.97 20.28
CA GLY A 269 -4.14 9.91 19.18
C GLY A 269 -3.18 9.65 18.03
N VAL A 270 -3.67 9.23 16.84
CA VAL A 270 -2.85 8.96 15.66
C VAL A 270 -2.97 10.10 14.65
N PHE A 271 -1.86 10.73 14.32
CA PHE A 271 -1.74 11.87 13.42
C PHE A 271 -0.96 11.47 12.17
N PRO A 272 -1.65 11.10 11.06
CA PRO A 272 -1.00 10.53 9.91
C PRO A 272 -0.65 11.57 8.84
N ALA A 273 0.62 11.63 8.44
CA ALA A 273 1.10 12.19 7.20
C ALA A 273 1.82 11.06 6.43
N ILE A 274 1.04 10.12 5.88
CA ILE A 274 1.50 8.83 5.37
C ILE A 274 0.93 8.50 4.00
N PRO A 275 1.63 7.63 3.21
CA PRO A 275 1.09 7.06 1.99
C PRO A 275 -0.08 6.10 2.26
N ILE A 276 -0.88 5.84 1.23
CA ILE A 276 -2.08 4.97 1.30
C ILE A 276 -1.77 3.54 1.76
N SER A 277 -0.64 2.98 1.34
CA SER A 277 -0.22 1.64 1.76
C SER A 277 0.07 1.57 3.27
N ALA A 278 0.75 2.58 3.82
CA ALA A 278 0.97 2.70 5.25
C ALA A 278 -0.35 2.91 6.02
N ALA A 279 -1.28 3.70 5.47
CA ALA A 279 -2.60 3.92 6.06
C ALA A 279 -3.39 2.60 6.20
N PHE A 280 -3.31 1.74 5.21
CA PHE A 280 -3.93 0.41 5.28
C PHE A 280 -3.28 -0.47 6.36
N GLU A 281 -1.95 -0.51 6.41
CA GLU A 281 -1.23 -1.37 7.36
C GLU A 281 -1.42 -0.95 8.82
N ILE A 282 -1.55 0.35 9.15
CA ILE A 282 -1.83 0.76 10.52
C ILE A 282 -3.14 0.19 11.05
N GLY A 283 -4.17 0.12 10.21
CA GLY A 283 -5.42 -0.53 10.58
C GLY A 283 -5.33 -2.04 10.61
N ARG A 284 -4.68 -2.63 9.60
CA ARG A 284 -4.57 -4.09 9.45
C ARG A 284 -3.76 -4.75 10.58
N ARG A 285 -2.71 -4.07 11.06
CA ARG A 285 -1.83 -4.56 12.13
C ARG A 285 -2.31 -4.21 13.53
N TYR A 286 -3.35 -3.42 13.63
CA TYR A 286 -3.94 -3.11 14.92
C TYR A 286 -4.69 -4.34 15.47
N MET A 287 -4.40 -4.70 16.72
CA MET A 287 -5.01 -5.84 17.40
C MET A 287 -5.97 -5.38 18.51
N PRO A 288 -7.30 -5.44 18.27
CA PRO A 288 -8.29 -5.10 19.29
C PRO A 288 -8.12 -5.95 20.55
N GLY A 289 -8.28 -5.32 21.72
CA GLY A 289 -8.12 -5.98 23.02
C GLY A 289 -6.67 -6.21 23.46
N ILE A 290 -5.69 -6.00 22.59
CA ILE A 290 -4.26 -6.02 22.91
C ILE A 290 -3.71 -4.60 23.04
N TYR A 291 -4.00 -3.75 22.07
CA TYR A 291 -3.58 -2.34 22.09
C TYR A 291 -4.71 -1.42 22.50
N PRO A 292 -4.39 -0.23 23.07
CA PRO A 292 -5.36 0.85 23.29
C PRO A 292 -6.05 1.21 21.98
N SER A 293 -7.29 1.73 22.04
CA SER A 293 -7.98 2.17 20.84
C SER A 293 -7.21 3.28 20.11
N LEU A 294 -7.36 3.36 18.77
CA LEU A 294 -6.68 4.37 17.96
C LEU A 294 -7.67 5.43 17.51
N ARG A 295 -7.51 6.65 18.01
CA ARG A 295 -8.26 7.82 17.54
C ARG A 295 -7.50 8.41 16.35
N ILE A 296 -8.01 8.15 15.14
CA ILE A 296 -7.36 8.58 13.90
C ILE A 296 -7.82 10.00 13.57
N TYR A 297 -6.86 10.90 13.44
CA TYR A 297 -7.06 12.28 13.02
C TYR A 297 -6.88 12.42 11.51
N ASP A 298 -7.56 13.38 10.92
CA ASP A 298 -7.30 13.81 9.53
C ASP A 298 -6.96 15.29 9.51
N ASP A 299 -6.32 15.75 8.42
CA ASP A 299 -5.84 17.12 8.27
C ASP A 299 -6.50 17.83 7.08
N ASP A 300 -7.36 18.81 7.37
CA ASP A 300 -7.86 19.77 6.39
C ASP A 300 -7.77 21.19 6.98
N ASN A 301 -6.61 21.84 6.79
CA ASN A 301 -6.30 23.13 7.42
C ASN A 301 -6.42 23.09 8.97
N GLY A 302 -5.90 22.02 9.57
CA GLY A 302 -5.92 21.71 10.99
C GLY A 302 -6.44 20.31 11.24
N PHE A 303 -5.86 19.64 12.25
CA PHE A 303 -6.29 18.30 12.62
C PHE A 303 -7.68 18.30 13.27
N PHE A 304 -8.44 17.26 12.98
CA PHE A 304 -9.69 16.92 13.65
C PHE A 304 -9.83 15.40 13.76
N GLU A 305 -10.52 14.96 14.79
CA GLU A 305 -10.78 13.53 14.98
C GLU A 305 -11.75 13.03 13.91
N ALA A 306 -11.31 12.05 13.13
CA ALA A 306 -12.10 11.45 12.05
C ALA A 306 -12.84 10.19 12.54
N LEU A 307 -12.11 9.21 13.06
CA LEU A 307 -12.70 7.95 13.52
C LEU A 307 -11.84 7.27 14.58
N THR A 308 -12.43 6.26 15.23
CA THR A 308 -11.73 5.42 16.21
C THR A 308 -11.72 3.97 15.74
N LEU A 309 -10.58 3.29 15.87
CA LEU A 309 -10.44 1.85 15.69
C LEU A 309 -10.35 1.17 17.07
N GLY A 310 -11.10 0.09 17.28
CA GLY A 310 -11.03 -0.75 18.49
C GLY A 310 -11.73 -0.18 19.72
N GLY A 311 -12.69 0.73 19.55
CA GLY A 311 -13.53 1.25 20.65
C GLY A 311 -14.74 0.37 20.90
#